data_dcd44fe568995e0563ba37e051cb7634
#
_entry.id   dcd44fe568995e0563ba37e051cb7634
#
_cell.length_a   1.000
_cell.length_b   1.000
_cell.length_c   1.000
_cell.angle_alpha   90.00
_cell.angle_beta   90.00
_cell.angle_gamma   90.00
#
_symmetry.space_group_name_H-M   'P 1'
#
loop_
_entity.id
_entity.type
_entity.pdbx_description
1 polymer ?
#
loop_
_entity_poly.entity_id
_entity_poly.type
_entity_poly.pdbx_seq_one_letter_code
_entity_poly.pdbx_strand_id
1 'polypeptide(L)'
;MKTSYNEACSRDCSTLEQDLSLCEKAGFDYIEIRLDMLRGWLKDHTVDQLKEFFETHRLKPHAINAVYLRQGMLPDEMPDWNDPAMQDFKLACDVGSTIGSSYVIIVPPLDPSGVFTGDTAAAEKECVRILKKLAVFARPFGMKLCFELVGLRKSCVRSIEAADRIVRAVDEDNVGFVFDSYNIYLNDHCNDFSAIKTVQPEKIFAVHLMSADDVPDSEMGQDKRCFSGSGVVDTDRFLKTLKICGYTGMVSVETFRPEYWSKTPEWVIENAYSTTYTALKKNQCLE
;
A
#
# COMPACT_ATOMS: atom_id res chain seq x y z
N MET A 1 -6.72 -8.91 -13.32
CA MET A 1 -6.32 -7.86 -12.36
C MET A 1 -7.05 -6.56 -12.69
N LYS A 2 -7.30 -5.71 -11.72
CA LYS A 2 -8.02 -4.44 -11.82
C LYS A 2 -7.09 -3.27 -11.54
N THR A 3 -7.34 -2.11 -12.14
CA THR A 3 -6.57 -0.88 -11.89
C THR A 3 -7.00 -0.23 -10.59
N SER A 4 -6.03 0.26 -9.80
CA SER A 4 -6.26 1.05 -8.60
C SER A 4 -5.35 2.27 -8.56
N TYR A 5 -5.85 3.38 -8.03
CA TYR A 5 -5.10 4.60 -7.83
C TYR A 5 -4.79 4.79 -6.35
N ASN A 6 -3.54 5.14 -6.02
CA ASN A 6 -3.17 5.54 -4.67
C ASN A 6 -2.98 7.05 -4.62
N GLU A 7 -3.64 7.71 -3.69
CA GLU A 7 -3.59 9.17 -3.52
C GLU A 7 -2.19 9.72 -3.19
N ALA A 8 -1.19 8.85 -2.91
CA ALA A 8 0.20 9.28 -2.80
C ALA A 8 0.71 9.97 -4.08
N CYS A 9 0.17 9.58 -5.25
CA CYS A 9 0.54 10.18 -6.52
C CYS A 9 0.18 11.66 -6.64
N SER A 10 -0.90 12.10 -6.02
CA SER A 10 -1.44 13.48 -6.06
C SER A 10 -1.45 14.20 -4.70
N ARG A 11 -0.85 13.61 -3.68
CA ARG A 11 -0.95 14.01 -2.26
C ARG A 11 -0.85 15.52 -2.02
N ASP A 12 0.07 16.20 -2.68
CA ASP A 12 0.37 17.62 -2.44
C ASP A 12 -0.24 18.55 -3.51
N CYS A 13 -1.00 18.01 -4.46
CA CYS A 13 -1.64 18.79 -5.54
C CYS A 13 -3.15 18.55 -5.70
N SER A 14 -3.75 17.66 -4.89
CA SER A 14 -5.17 17.32 -5.00
C SER A 14 -5.83 17.16 -3.62
N THR A 15 -7.12 16.84 -3.63
CA THR A 15 -7.92 16.45 -2.46
C THR A 15 -8.64 15.14 -2.76
N LEU A 16 -9.10 14.42 -1.73
CA LEU A 16 -9.90 13.20 -1.93
C LEU A 16 -11.12 13.44 -2.84
N GLU A 17 -11.82 14.57 -2.69
CA GLU A 17 -12.96 14.92 -3.53
C GLU A 17 -12.59 15.01 -5.02
N GLN A 18 -11.48 15.68 -5.32
CA GLN A 18 -10.97 15.78 -6.69
C GLN A 18 -10.50 14.42 -7.21
N ASP A 19 -9.77 13.64 -6.41
CA ASP A 19 -9.26 12.34 -6.80
C ASP A 19 -10.40 11.34 -7.09
N LEU A 20 -11.47 11.34 -6.31
CA LEU A 20 -12.65 10.51 -6.56
C LEU A 20 -13.26 10.82 -7.95
N SER A 21 -13.49 12.10 -8.25
CA SER A 21 -14.08 12.53 -9.52
C SER A 21 -13.16 12.22 -10.71
N LEU A 22 -11.86 12.52 -10.57
CA LEU A 22 -10.88 12.35 -11.64
C LEU A 22 -10.55 10.87 -11.89
N CYS A 23 -10.46 10.03 -10.86
CA CYS A 23 -10.27 8.59 -11.01
C CYS A 23 -11.47 7.90 -11.68
N GLU A 24 -12.70 8.30 -11.30
CA GLU A 24 -13.91 7.85 -11.98
C GLU A 24 -13.87 8.18 -13.47
N LYS A 25 -13.52 9.43 -13.83
CA LYS A 25 -13.43 9.93 -15.20
C LYS A 25 -12.29 9.24 -15.99
N ALA A 26 -11.12 9.05 -15.37
CA ALA A 26 -9.96 8.43 -16.01
C ALA A 26 -10.17 6.94 -16.31
N GLY A 27 -11.04 6.26 -15.57
CA GLY A 27 -11.36 4.85 -15.79
C GLY A 27 -10.76 3.86 -14.79
N PHE A 28 -10.22 4.32 -13.67
CA PHE A 28 -9.78 3.41 -12.60
C PHE A 28 -10.93 2.57 -12.07
N ASP A 29 -10.66 1.30 -11.74
CA ASP A 29 -11.64 0.42 -11.11
C ASP A 29 -11.75 0.70 -9.60
N TYR A 30 -10.61 1.05 -8.97
CA TYR A 30 -10.48 1.22 -7.53
C TYR A 30 -9.64 2.45 -7.17
N ILE A 31 -9.83 2.93 -5.93
CA ILE A 31 -8.99 3.94 -5.29
C ILE A 31 -8.51 3.45 -3.93
N GLU A 32 -7.25 3.70 -3.61
CA GLU A 32 -6.63 3.48 -2.32
C GLU A 32 -6.50 4.82 -1.60
N ILE A 33 -7.26 4.95 -0.51
CA ILE A 33 -7.46 6.22 0.20
C ILE A 33 -6.38 6.40 1.27
N ARG A 34 -5.67 7.53 1.22
CA ARG A 34 -4.71 7.89 2.25
C ARG A 34 -5.39 8.47 3.49
N LEU A 35 -4.87 8.13 4.67
CA LEU A 35 -5.42 8.64 5.94
C LEU A 35 -5.33 10.15 6.08
N ASP A 36 -4.29 10.80 5.54
CA ASP A 36 -4.18 12.26 5.55
C ASP A 36 -5.23 12.93 4.63
N MET A 37 -5.46 12.37 3.44
CA MET A 37 -6.50 12.83 2.51
C MET A 37 -7.91 12.59 3.09
N LEU A 38 -8.14 11.43 3.70
CA LEU A 38 -9.37 11.12 4.42
C LEU A 38 -9.65 12.10 5.56
N ARG A 39 -8.63 12.45 6.36
CA ARG A 39 -8.75 13.46 7.41
C ARG A 39 -9.04 14.85 6.83
N GLY A 40 -8.55 15.15 5.63
CA GLY A 40 -8.91 16.35 4.88
C GLY A 40 -10.38 16.37 4.52
N TRP A 41 -10.89 15.28 3.93
CA TRP A 41 -12.31 15.09 3.59
C TRP A 41 -13.23 15.26 4.80
N LEU A 42 -12.91 14.62 5.92
CA LEU A 42 -13.73 14.61 7.14
C LEU A 42 -13.82 15.96 7.85
N LYS A 43 -13.14 17.02 7.39
CA LYS A 43 -13.33 18.38 7.92
C LYS A 43 -14.64 19.01 7.44
N ASP A 44 -15.03 18.70 6.21
CA ASP A 44 -16.15 19.36 5.52
C ASP A 44 -17.24 18.35 5.06
N HIS A 45 -16.94 17.05 5.13
CA HIS A 45 -17.80 15.97 4.66
C HIS A 45 -17.93 14.85 5.69
N THR A 46 -18.92 13.98 5.49
CA THR A 46 -19.18 12.80 6.34
C THR A 46 -18.71 11.50 5.69
N VAL A 47 -18.58 10.43 6.49
CA VAL A 47 -18.32 9.07 5.97
C VAL A 47 -19.48 8.57 5.13
N ASP A 48 -20.74 8.94 5.48
CA ASP A 48 -21.92 8.54 4.71
C ASP A 48 -21.92 9.12 3.30
N GLN A 49 -21.45 10.38 3.12
CA GLN A 49 -21.28 10.97 1.79
C GLN A 49 -20.24 10.21 0.95
N LEU A 50 -19.14 9.78 1.58
CA LEU A 50 -18.13 8.97 0.91
C LEU A 50 -18.67 7.57 0.53
N LYS A 51 -19.46 6.96 1.41
CA LYS A 51 -20.18 5.72 1.14
C LYS A 51 -21.14 5.88 -0.04
N GLU A 52 -21.98 6.92 -0.03
CA GLU A 52 -22.91 7.21 -1.10
C GLU A 52 -22.21 7.37 -2.46
N PHE A 53 -21.04 8.02 -2.47
CA PHE A 53 -20.23 8.10 -3.68
C PHE A 53 -19.90 6.71 -4.22
N PHE A 54 -19.35 5.81 -3.40
CA PHE A 54 -18.98 4.46 -3.85
C PHE A 54 -20.19 3.55 -4.19
N GLU A 55 -21.35 3.81 -3.62
CA GLU A 55 -22.58 3.09 -3.96
C GLU A 55 -23.11 3.51 -5.34
N THR A 56 -22.96 4.78 -5.71
CA THR A 56 -23.56 5.36 -6.93
C THR A 56 -22.61 5.47 -8.12
N HIS A 57 -21.29 5.31 -7.92
CA HIS A 57 -20.28 5.42 -8.97
C HIS A 57 -19.63 4.05 -9.27
N ARG A 58 -18.94 3.97 -10.42
CA ARG A 58 -18.23 2.76 -10.85
C ARG A 58 -16.97 2.53 -10.00
N LEU A 59 -16.23 3.61 -9.69
CA LEU A 59 -15.04 3.56 -8.84
C LEU A 59 -15.38 2.94 -7.47
N LYS A 60 -14.53 2.01 -7.00
CA LYS A 60 -14.73 1.33 -5.71
C LYS A 60 -13.56 1.58 -4.76
N PRO A 61 -13.78 1.54 -3.43
CA PRO A 61 -12.70 1.68 -2.47
C PRO A 61 -11.85 0.40 -2.46
N HIS A 62 -10.53 0.56 -2.50
CA HIS A 62 -9.57 -0.55 -2.43
C HIS A 62 -9.11 -0.78 -1.00
N ALA A 63 -8.25 0.11 -0.51
CA ALA A 63 -7.62 0.03 0.79
C ALA A 63 -7.55 1.40 1.46
N ILE A 64 -7.32 1.40 2.78
CA ILE A 64 -6.93 2.59 3.54
C ILE A 64 -5.42 2.54 3.77
N ASN A 65 -4.69 3.55 3.32
CA ASN A 65 -3.22 3.67 3.37
C ASN A 65 -2.80 4.87 4.24
N ALA A 66 -1.95 4.72 5.21
CA ALA A 66 -1.40 3.52 5.82
C ALA A 66 -1.22 3.73 7.32
N VAL A 67 -1.18 2.64 8.04
CA VAL A 67 -0.84 2.65 9.47
C VAL A 67 0.62 2.23 9.63
N TYR A 68 1.42 3.09 10.26
CA TYR A 68 2.84 2.86 10.50
C TYR A 68 3.05 2.24 11.88
N LEU A 69 3.56 1.03 11.93
CA LEU A 69 3.90 0.39 13.19
C LEU A 69 5.08 1.09 13.86
N ARG A 70 5.08 1.10 15.19
CA ARG A 70 6.18 1.59 16.01
C ARG A 70 6.48 0.59 17.11
N GLN A 71 7.75 0.46 17.46
CA GLN A 71 8.16 -0.40 18.57
C GLN A 71 7.46 0.07 19.86
N GLY A 72 6.87 -0.86 20.60
CA GLY A 72 6.16 -0.57 21.85
C GLY A 72 4.80 0.14 21.70
N MET A 73 4.27 0.27 20.46
CA MET A 73 3.00 0.98 20.23
C MET A 73 1.79 0.31 20.89
N LEU A 74 1.86 -0.98 21.17
CA LEU A 74 0.84 -1.74 21.86
C LEU A 74 1.42 -2.34 23.15
N PRO A 75 1.14 -1.76 24.34
CA PRO A 75 1.50 -2.38 25.61
C PRO A 75 0.86 -3.77 25.75
N ASP A 76 1.41 -4.62 26.62
CA ASP A 76 0.96 -6.02 26.72
C ASP A 76 -0.50 -6.16 27.17
N GLU A 77 -1.01 -5.24 27.99
CA GLU A 77 -2.32 -5.39 28.62
C GLU A 77 -3.47 -4.79 27.81
N MET A 78 -3.32 -3.58 27.25
CA MET A 78 -4.39 -2.90 26.50
C MET A 78 -3.80 -1.99 25.40
N PRO A 79 -4.49 -1.82 24.23
CA PRO A 79 -4.13 -0.81 23.26
C PRO A 79 -4.20 0.59 23.87
N ASP A 80 -3.17 1.41 23.68
CA ASP A 80 -3.26 2.84 23.97
C ASP A 80 -3.97 3.54 22.80
N TRP A 81 -5.25 3.75 22.96
CA TRP A 81 -6.09 4.44 21.95
C TRP A 81 -5.73 5.93 21.78
N ASN A 82 -4.90 6.50 22.64
CA ASN A 82 -4.35 7.85 22.44
C ASN A 82 -3.11 7.85 21.55
N ASP A 83 -2.52 6.68 21.30
CA ASP A 83 -1.42 6.56 20.34
C ASP A 83 -1.89 6.94 18.93
N PRO A 84 -1.19 7.86 18.23
CA PRO A 84 -1.61 8.30 16.90
C PRO A 84 -1.78 7.16 15.88
N ALA A 85 -0.89 6.15 15.89
CA ALA A 85 -1.02 5.01 14.98
C ALA A 85 -2.22 4.13 15.32
N MET A 86 -2.60 4.03 16.60
CA MET A 86 -3.84 3.34 17.00
C MET A 86 -5.09 4.12 16.63
N GLN A 87 -5.05 5.46 16.70
CA GLN A 87 -6.13 6.31 16.18
C GLN A 87 -6.28 6.18 14.66
N ASP A 88 -5.16 6.15 13.92
CA ASP A 88 -5.14 5.91 12.49
C ASP A 88 -5.72 4.53 12.15
N PHE A 89 -5.33 3.50 12.89
CA PHE A 89 -5.83 2.15 12.70
C PHE A 89 -7.34 2.03 12.96
N LYS A 90 -7.81 2.65 14.04
CA LYS A 90 -9.24 2.70 14.36
C LYS A 90 -10.01 3.42 13.26
N LEU A 91 -9.55 4.59 12.83
CA LEU A 91 -10.17 5.35 11.74
C LEU A 91 -10.23 4.53 10.45
N ALA A 92 -9.13 3.84 10.11
CA ALA A 92 -9.07 2.98 8.93
C ALA A 92 -10.10 1.85 8.98
N CYS A 93 -10.27 1.21 10.14
CA CYS A 93 -11.26 0.14 10.30
C CYS A 93 -12.70 0.67 10.25
N ASP A 94 -13.00 1.75 10.99
CA ASP A 94 -14.33 2.35 11.06
C ASP A 94 -14.80 2.85 9.68
N VAL A 95 -13.95 3.64 9.01
CA VAL A 95 -14.29 4.20 7.70
C VAL A 95 -14.25 3.11 6.62
N GLY A 96 -13.19 2.30 6.57
CA GLY A 96 -13.03 1.25 5.58
C GLY A 96 -14.23 0.32 5.54
N SER A 97 -14.66 -0.20 6.70
CA SER A 97 -15.85 -1.07 6.79
C SER A 97 -17.14 -0.38 6.33
N THR A 98 -17.28 0.91 6.64
CA THR A 98 -18.48 1.70 6.28
C THR A 98 -18.59 1.91 4.77
N ILE A 99 -17.48 2.21 4.10
CA ILE A 99 -17.45 2.50 2.65
C ILE A 99 -17.33 1.24 1.78
N GLY A 100 -17.11 0.06 2.37
CA GLY A 100 -16.95 -1.21 1.66
C GLY A 100 -15.51 -1.52 1.22
N SER A 101 -14.50 -0.82 1.76
CA SER A 101 -13.11 -1.24 1.67
C SER A 101 -12.85 -2.46 2.55
N SER A 102 -11.95 -3.35 2.11
CA SER A 102 -11.63 -4.56 2.87
C SER A 102 -10.20 -4.57 3.41
N TYR A 103 -9.39 -3.56 3.11
CA TYR A 103 -7.96 -3.62 3.35
C TYR A 103 -7.43 -2.39 4.08
N VAL A 104 -6.47 -2.61 5.00
CA VAL A 104 -5.63 -1.57 5.63
C VAL A 104 -4.18 -1.90 5.34
N ILE A 105 -3.45 -0.95 4.76
CA ILE A 105 -2.01 -1.09 4.55
C ILE A 105 -1.28 -0.86 5.88
N ILE A 106 -0.43 -1.80 6.26
CA ILE A 106 0.33 -1.78 7.51
C ILE A 106 1.83 -1.76 7.18
N VAL A 107 2.48 -0.68 7.54
CA VAL A 107 3.91 -0.46 7.28
C VAL A 107 4.73 -0.84 8.52
N PRO A 108 5.83 -1.62 8.41
CA PRO A 108 6.69 -1.96 9.54
C PRO A 108 7.36 -0.73 10.15
N PRO A 109 7.93 -0.84 11.36
CA PRO A 109 8.69 0.24 11.96
C PRO A 109 9.82 0.74 11.05
N LEU A 110 9.86 2.06 10.90
CA LEU A 110 10.90 2.77 10.13
C LEU A 110 11.78 3.58 11.09
N ASP A 111 13.09 3.39 11.02
CA ASP A 111 14.05 4.12 11.85
C ASP A 111 14.16 5.58 11.37
N PRO A 112 13.90 6.57 12.23
CA PRO A 112 13.96 7.98 11.86
C PRO A 112 15.39 8.45 11.54
N SER A 113 16.44 7.72 11.95
CA SER A 113 17.82 8.02 11.58
C SER A 113 18.15 7.74 10.11
N GLY A 114 17.24 7.07 9.39
CA GLY A 114 17.42 6.71 7.98
C GLY A 114 18.01 5.32 7.74
N VAL A 115 18.58 4.68 8.77
CA VAL A 115 19.15 3.33 8.69
C VAL A 115 18.73 2.53 9.93
N PHE A 116 18.08 1.40 9.73
CA PHE A 116 17.75 0.50 10.83
C PHE A 116 19.03 -0.20 11.33
N THR A 117 19.37 0.04 12.60
CA THR A 117 20.55 -0.53 13.26
C THR A 117 20.19 -1.45 14.43
N GLY A 118 18.90 -1.69 14.65
CA GLY A 118 18.40 -2.52 15.75
C GLY A 118 18.54 -4.02 15.49
N ASP A 119 18.12 -4.81 16.48
CA ASP A 119 18.03 -6.29 16.36
C ASP A 119 16.83 -6.65 15.47
N THR A 120 17.12 -7.19 14.27
CA THR A 120 16.11 -7.59 13.29
C THR A 120 15.19 -8.68 13.84
N ALA A 121 15.72 -9.65 14.60
CA ALA A 121 14.91 -10.74 15.15
C ALA A 121 13.94 -10.23 16.24
N ALA A 122 14.38 -9.28 17.06
CA ALA A 122 13.52 -8.62 18.03
C ALA A 122 12.43 -7.79 17.33
N ALA A 123 12.78 -7.06 16.26
CA ALA A 123 11.84 -6.28 15.47
C ALA A 123 10.79 -7.17 14.76
N GLU A 124 11.20 -8.30 14.19
CA GLU A 124 10.27 -9.29 13.59
C GLU A 124 9.27 -9.82 14.64
N LYS A 125 9.76 -10.20 15.84
CA LYS A 125 8.89 -10.66 16.96
C LYS A 125 7.89 -9.57 17.38
N GLU A 126 8.33 -8.33 17.43
CA GLU A 126 7.46 -7.20 17.77
C GLU A 126 6.40 -6.97 16.68
N CYS A 127 6.76 -7.03 15.40
CA CYS A 127 5.78 -6.99 14.30
C CYS A 127 4.73 -8.10 14.44
N VAL A 128 5.15 -9.34 14.71
CA VAL A 128 4.23 -10.46 14.95
C VAL A 128 3.27 -10.18 16.10
N ARG A 129 3.80 -9.69 17.23
CA ARG A 129 3.01 -9.39 18.42
C ARG A 129 1.96 -8.31 18.15
N ILE A 130 2.36 -7.23 17.47
CA ILE A 130 1.45 -6.12 17.13
C ILE A 130 0.40 -6.60 16.11
N LEU A 131 0.81 -7.24 15.02
CA LEU A 131 -0.11 -7.69 13.96
C LEU A 131 -1.18 -8.66 14.49
N LYS A 132 -0.83 -9.58 15.40
CA LYS A 132 -1.84 -10.44 16.06
C LYS A 132 -2.93 -9.65 16.78
N LYS A 133 -2.55 -8.62 17.53
CA LYS A 133 -3.52 -7.77 18.24
C LYS A 133 -4.38 -6.96 17.28
N LEU A 134 -3.77 -6.37 16.25
CA LEU A 134 -4.48 -5.60 15.23
C LEU A 134 -5.44 -6.51 14.42
N ALA A 135 -5.04 -7.73 14.10
CA ALA A 135 -5.88 -8.69 13.37
C ALA A 135 -7.16 -9.03 14.12
N VAL A 136 -7.05 -9.26 15.43
CA VAL A 136 -8.23 -9.51 16.31
C VAL A 136 -9.16 -8.29 16.34
N PHE A 137 -8.59 -7.07 16.45
CA PHE A 137 -9.38 -5.84 16.41
C PHE A 137 -10.07 -5.61 15.08
N ALA A 138 -9.40 -5.86 13.94
CA ALA A 138 -9.92 -5.62 12.60
C ALA A 138 -11.03 -6.59 12.18
N ARG A 139 -11.07 -7.79 12.78
CA ARG A 139 -11.98 -8.87 12.37
C ARG A 139 -13.46 -8.50 12.45
N PRO A 140 -13.99 -7.87 13.53
CA PRO A 140 -15.39 -7.44 13.59
C PRO A 140 -15.78 -6.44 12.50
N PHE A 141 -14.82 -5.70 11.95
CA PHE A 141 -15.00 -4.76 10.85
C PHE A 141 -14.91 -5.41 9.46
N GLY A 142 -14.62 -6.72 9.39
CA GLY A 142 -14.36 -7.39 8.13
C GLY A 142 -13.05 -6.96 7.44
N MET A 143 -12.16 -6.25 8.16
CA MET A 143 -10.94 -5.69 7.58
C MET A 143 -9.79 -6.70 7.60
N LYS A 144 -8.99 -6.66 6.53
CA LYS A 144 -7.76 -7.42 6.35
C LYS A 144 -6.55 -6.49 6.40
N LEU A 145 -5.47 -6.97 7.00
CA LEU A 145 -4.21 -6.23 7.17
C LEU A 145 -3.24 -6.63 6.06
N CYS A 146 -2.87 -5.68 5.21
CA CYS A 146 -1.88 -5.87 4.16
C CYS A 146 -0.51 -5.42 4.69
N PHE A 147 0.30 -6.35 5.18
CA PHE A 147 1.62 -6.05 5.70
C PHE A 147 2.60 -5.78 4.57
N GLU A 148 3.20 -4.60 4.57
CA GLU A 148 4.12 -4.13 3.54
C GLU A 148 5.58 -4.33 3.99
N LEU A 149 6.38 -5.01 3.18
CA LEU A 149 7.83 -4.88 3.30
C LEU A 149 8.28 -3.54 2.72
N VAL A 150 9.26 -2.88 3.32
CA VAL A 150 9.81 -1.61 2.83
C VAL A 150 11.30 -1.76 2.55
N GLY A 151 11.70 -1.70 1.28
CA GLY A 151 13.08 -1.95 0.85
C GLY A 151 14.11 -0.92 1.29
N LEU A 152 13.68 0.27 1.75
CA LEU A 152 14.57 1.32 2.24
C LEU A 152 15.39 0.86 3.46
N ARG A 153 16.63 1.34 3.57
CA ARG A 153 17.56 0.99 4.66
C ARG A 153 17.03 1.29 6.07
N LYS A 154 16.08 2.19 6.21
CA LYS A 154 15.45 2.55 7.48
C LYS A 154 14.41 1.52 7.97
N SER A 155 14.02 0.55 7.15
CA SER A 155 13.03 -0.47 7.53
C SER A 155 13.68 -1.65 8.23
N CYS A 156 12.99 -2.19 9.23
CA CYS A 156 13.37 -3.45 9.88
C CYS A 156 12.90 -4.70 9.08
N VAL A 157 11.99 -4.54 8.10
CA VAL A 157 11.48 -5.62 7.26
C VAL A 157 11.65 -5.21 5.80
N ARG A 158 12.68 -5.76 5.14
CA ARG A 158 13.07 -5.32 3.81
C ARG A 158 12.86 -6.35 2.71
N SER A 159 12.74 -7.62 3.05
CA SER A 159 12.62 -8.71 2.06
C SER A 159 11.31 -9.48 2.19
N ILE A 160 10.93 -10.16 1.11
CA ILE A 160 9.75 -11.04 1.08
C ILE A 160 9.88 -12.15 2.11
N GLU A 161 11.07 -12.72 2.28
CA GLU A 161 11.32 -13.79 3.24
C GLU A 161 11.12 -13.33 4.69
N ALA A 162 11.54 -12.09 5.02
CA ALA A 162 11.30 -11.52 6.34
C ALA A 162 9.81 -11.28 6.58
N ALA A 163 9.11 -10.71 5.60
CA ALA A 163 7.66 -10.51 5.67
C ALA A 163 6.90 -11.85 5.76
N ASP A 164 7.33 -12.89 5.02
CA ASP A 164 6.70 -14.22 5.05
C ASP A 164 6.88 -14.90 6.41
N ARG A 165 8.07 -14.82 7.04
CA ARG A 165 8.26 -15.30 8.41
C ARG A 165 7.30 -14.65 9.40
N ILE A 166 7.10 -13.33 9.27
CA ILE A 166 6.20 -12.58 10.14
C ILE A 166 4.75 -13.01 9.90
N VAL A 167 4.26 -12.99 8.65
CA VAL A 167 2.87 -13.32 8.33
C VAL A 167 2.54 -14.76 8.73
N ARG A 168 3.44 -15.73 8.48
CA ARG A 168 3.28 -17.12 8.95
C ARG A 168 3.25 -17.23 10.47
N ALA A 169 4.09 -16.46 11.18
CA ALA A 169 4.11 -16.47 12.65
C ALA A 169 2.90 -15.77 13.28
N VAL A 170 2.29 -14.83 12.55
CA VAL A 170 1.01 -14.21 12.94
C VAL A 170 -0.12 -15.22 12.88
N ASP A 171 -0.18 -16.07 11.86
CA ASP A 171 -1.13 -17.17 11.70
C ASP A 171 -2.61 -16.73 11.82
N GLU A 172 -2.96 -15.59 11.19
CA GLU A 172 -4.32 -15.05 11.16
C GLU A 172 -4.81 -14.93 9.73
N ASP A 173 -6.05 -15.33 9.44
CA ASP A 173 -6.61 -15.36 8.08
C ASP A 173 -6.72 -13.96 7.46
N ASN A 174 -6.93 -12.95 8.29
CA ASN A 174 -7.05 -11.56 7.88
C ASN A 174 -5.72 -10.79 7.91
N VAL A 175 -4.58 -11.48 7.91
CA VAL A 175 -3.24 -10.88 7.73
C VAL A 175 -2.58 -11.49 6.50
N GLY A 176 -2.12 -10.64 5.59
CA GLY A 176 -1.45 -11.02 4.35
C GLY A 176 -0.49 -9.92 3.89
N PHE A 177 -0.18 -9.91 2.62
CA PHE A 177 0.83 -9.02 2.05
C PHE A 177 0.21 -7.92 1.19
N VAL A 178 0.87 -6.78 1.16
CA VAL A 178 0.94 -5.93 -0.03
C VAL A 178 2.35 -6.05 -0.62
N PHE A 179 2.44 -6.36 -1.90
CA PHE A 179 3.71 -6.40 -2.63
C PHE A 179 3.88 -5.18 -3.49
N ASP A 180 4.92 -4.43 -3.19
CA ASP A 180 5.31 -3.21 -3.86
C ASP A 180 6.55 -3.48 -4.72
N SER A 181 6.45 -3.23 -6.04
CA SER A 181 7.51 -3.52 -7.00
C SER A 181 8.80 -2.74 -6.72
N TYR A 182 8.69 -1.50 -6.25
CA TYR A 182 9.82 -0.67 -5.89
C TYR A 182 10.49 -1.14 -4.59
N ASN A 183 9.70 -1.42 -3.54
CA ASN A 183 10.22 -1.89 -2.27
C ASN A 183 10.94 -3.24 -2.40
N ILE A 184 10.43 -4.15 -3.24
CA ILE A 184 11.09 -5.44 -3.51
C ILE A 184 12.41 -5.19 -4.24
N TYR A 185 12.41 -4.35 -5.28
CA TYR A 185 13.62 -3.99 -6.02
C TYR A 185 14.70 -3.37 -5.10
N LEU A 186 14.32 -2.49 -4.18
CA LEU A 186 15.25 -1.78 -3.30
C LEU A 186 16.00 -2.68 -2.30
N ASN A 187 15.52 -3.90 -2.05
CA ASN A 187 16.19 -4.78 -1.09
C ASN A 187 17.62 -5.12 -1.52
N ASP A 188 17.82 -5.39 -2.81
CA ASP A 188 19.09 -5.84 -3.38
C ASP A 188 19.39 -5.25 -4.77
N HIS A 189 18.61 -4.25 -5.21
CA HIS A 189 18.69 -3.63 -6.54
C HIS A 189 18.58 -4.64 -7.69
N CYS A 190 17.78 -5.69 -7.47
CA CYS A 190 17.60 -6.76 -8.43
C CYS A 190 16.14 -6.88 -8.89
N ASN A 191 15.94 -7.09 -10.17
CA ASN A 191 14.63 -7.39 -10.75
C ASN A 191 14.27 -8.89 -10.64
N ASP A 192 14.66 -9.54 -9.55
CA ASP A 192 14.23 -10.91 -9.25
C ASP A 192 13.03 -10.91 -8.29
N PHE A 193 11.87 -11.18 -8.83
CA PHE A 193 10.61 -11.28 -8.08
C PHE A 193 10.24 -12.74 -7.75
N SER A 194 11.19 -13.69 -7.89
CA SER A 194 10.90 -15.13 -7.74
C SER A 194 10.45 -15.52 -6.33
N ALA A 195 10.88 -14.78 -5.30
CA ALA A 195 10.46 -15.00 -3.91
C ALA A 195 8.92 -14.83 -3.71
N ILE A 196 8.23 -14.07 -4.57
CA ILE A 196 6.75 -14.00 -4.55
C ILE A 196 6.11 -15.40 -4.71
N LYS A 197 6.77 -16.32 -5.43
CA LYS A 197 6.24 -17.68 -5.66
C LYS A 197 6.34 -18.58 -4.43
N THR A 198 7.05 -18.17 -3.39
CA THR A 198 7.23 -18.96 -2.16
C THR A 198 6.18 -18.69 -1.10
N VAL A 199 5.43 -17.59 -1.23
CA VAL A 199 4.34 -17.25 -0.31
C VAL A 199 3.02 -17.93 -0.72
N GLN A 200 2.09 -18.00 0.21
CA GLN A 200 0.74 -18.47 -0.07
C GLN A 200 0.00 -17.45 -0.96
N PRO A 201 -0.44 -17.81 -2.17
CA PRO A 201 -1.04 -16.86 -3.11
C PRO A 201 -2.27 -16.13 -2.55
N GLU A 202 -3.08 -16.83 -1.75
CA GLU A 202 -4.28 -16.30 -1.09
C GLU A 202 -3.98 -15.25 -0.02
N LYS A 203 -2.72 -15.13 0.39
CA LYS A 203 -2.24 -14.09 1.32
C LYS A 203 -1.74 -12.82 0.59
N ILE A 204 -1.68 -12.80 -0.73
CA ILE A 204 -1.37 -11.59 -1.49
C ILE A 204 -2.66 -10.77 -1.61
N PHE A 205 -2.85 -9.78 -0.75
CA PHE A 205 -4.09 -9.01 -0.66
C PHE A 205 -4.10 -7.77 -1.54
N ALA A 206 -2.94 -7.13 -1.70
CA ALA A 206 -2.78 -5.91 -2.50
C ALA A 206 -1.44 -5.90 -3.23
N VAL A 207 -1.35 -5.07 -4.26
CA VAL A 207 -0.13 -4.88 -5.06
C VAL A 207 0.04 -3.41 -5.38
N HIS A 208 1.27 -2.89 -5.17
CA HIS A 208 1.68 -1.57 -5.63
C HIS A 208 2.63 -1.69 -6.82
N LEU A 209 2.31 -0.97 -7.90
CA LEU A 209 3.02 -1.02 -9.18
C LEU A 209 3.61 0.35 -9.52
N MET A 210 4.91 0.44 -9.54
CA MET A 210 5.67 1.60 -10.03
C MET A 210 7.08 1.17 -10.41
N SER A 211 7.81 2.07 -11.05
CA SER A 211 9.25 1.93 -11.28
C SER A 211 10.03 2.96 -10.45
N ALA A 212 11.31 3.12 -10.74
CA ALA A 212 12.19 4.07 -10.07
C ALA A 212 13.23 4.64 -11.03
N ASP A 213 13.70 5.84 -10.73
CA ASP A 213 14.83 6.45 -11.43
C ASP A 213 16.09 5.60 -11.27
N ASP A 214 16.99 5.65 -12.27
CA ASP A 214 18.31 5.03 -12.21
C ASP A 214 19.29 5.96 -11.47
N VAL A 215 19.35 5.79 -10.16
CA VAL A 215 20.23 6.58 -9.30
C VAL A 215 21.00 5.66 -8.34
N PRO A 216 22.16 6.10 -7.81
CA PRO A 216 22.90 5.33 -6.80
C PRO A 216 22.05 5.00 -5.58
N ASP A 217 22.32 3.86 -4.92
CA ASP A 217 21.62 3.41 -3.69
C ASP A 217 21.57 4.49 -2.58
N SER A 218 22.62 5.30 -2.47
CA SER A 218 22.68 6.41 -1.49
C SER A 218 21.68 7.53 -1.75
N GLU A 219 21.14 7.62 -2.98
CA GLU A 219 20.19 8.64 -3.41
C GLU A 219 18.76 8.08 -3.53
N MET A 220 18.61 6.75 -3.39
CA MET A 220 17.31 6.11 -3.47
C MET A 220 16.40 6.51 -2.31
N GLY A 221 15.24 7.06 -2.65
CA GLY A 221 14.21 7.51 -1.72
C GLY A 221 12.82 7.35 -2.33
N GLN A 222 11.78 7.68 -1.56
CA GLN A 222 10.40 7.62 -2.04
C GLN A 222 10.14 8.56 -3.24
N ASP A 223 10.89 9.67 -3.30
CA ASP A 223 10.85 10.68 -4.36
C ASP A 223 11.38 10.16 -5.71
N LYS A 224 12.08 9.02 -5.73
CA LYS A 224 12.59 8.39 -6.96
C LYS A 224 11.59 7.45 -7.64
N ARG A 225 10.45 7.20 -7.01
CA ARG A 225 9.38 6.41 -7.63
C ARG A 225 8.87 7.11 -8.90
N CYS A 226 8.65 6.35 -9.97
CA CYS A 226 8.07 6.85 -11.21
C CYS A 226 7.03 5.87 -11.77
N PHE A 227 6.18 6.34 -12.66
CA PHE A 227 5.16 5.50 -13.28
C PHE A 227 5.79 4.34 -14.07
N SER A 228 5.04 3.23 -14.17
CA SER A 228 5.44 2.05 -14.96
C SER A 228 5.74 2.40 -16.41
N GLY A 229 6.70 1.68 -17.02
CA GLY A 229 7.12 1.89 -18.41
C GLY A 229 8.35 2.81 -18.55
N SER A 230 8.83 3.38 -17.49
CA SER A 230 10.11 4.09 -17.38
C SER A 230 10.88 3.61 -16.14
N GLY A 231 12.18 3.95 -16.03
CA GLY A 231 13.00 3.62 -14.87
C GLY A 231 13.53 2.19 -14.86
N VAL A 232 14.11 1.80 -13.71
CA VAL A 232 14.95 0.58 -13.57
C VAL A 232 14.20 -0.65 -13.07
N VAL A 233 13.00 -0.50 -12.50
CA VAL A 233 12.22 -1.66 -12.02
C VAL A 233 11.52 -2.34 -13.20
N ASP A 234 11.78 -3.62 -13.40
CA ASP A 234 11.11 -4.46 -14.42
C ASP A 234 9.68 -4.81 -13.98
N THR A 235 8.77 -3.85 -14.18
CA THR A 235 7.34 -3.99 -13.86
C THR A 235 6.66 -5.09 -14.69
N ASP A 236 7.17 -5.39 -15.90
CA ASP A 236 6.65 -6.50 -16.71
C ASP A 236 6.96 -7.86 -16.05
N ARG A 237 8.19 -8.05 -15.58
CA ARG A 237 8.58 -9.27 -14.87
C ARG A 237 7.83 -9.43 -13.56
N PHE A 238 7.63 -8.34 -12.83
CA PHE A 238 6.83 -8.33 -11.61
C PHE A 238 5.38 -8.79 -11.87
N LEU A 239 4.69 -8.18 -12.83
CA LEU A 239 3.31 -8.54 -13.21
C LEU A 239 3.19 -9.99 -13.69
N LYS A 240 4.14 -10.47 -14.52
CA LYS A 240 4.19 -11.86 -14.95
C LYS A 240 4.34 -12.83 -13.78
N THR A 241 5.16 -12.47 -12.79
CA THR A 241 5.36 -13.30 -11.59
C THR A 241 4.07 -13.38 -10.77
N LEU A 242 3.39 -12.27 -10.53
CA LEU A 242 2.08 -12.25 -9.86
C LEU A 242 1.03 -13.08 -10.59
N LYS A 243 0.98 -12.97 -11.93
CA LYS A 243 0.05 -13.76 -12.75
C LYS A 243 0.33 -15.27 -12.63
N ILE A 244 1.60 -15.68 -12.64
CA ILE A 244 1.99 -17.09 -12.42
C ILE A 244 1.57 -17.58 -11.04
N CYS A 245 1.59 -16.71 -10.01
CA CYS A 245 1.09 -17.03 -8.68
C CYS A 245 -0.46 -17.03 -8.59
N GLY A 246 -1.17 -16.72 -9.67
CA GLY A 246 -2.63 -16.69 -9.68
C GLY A 246 -3.25 -15.43 -9.07
N TYR A 247 -2.48 -14.36 -8.86
CA TYR A 247 -3.03 -13.10 -8.37
C TYR A 247 -3.92 -12.44 -9.43
N THR A 248 -5.14 -12.10 -9.03
CA THR A 248 -6.15 -11.46 -9.90
C THR A 248 -6.70 -10.15 -9.31
N GLY A 249 -6.20 -9.74 -8.16
CA GLY A 249 -6.68 -8.58 -7.41
C GLY A 249 -6.35 -7.22 -8.03
N MET A 250 -6.38 -6.20 -7.20
CA MET A 250 -6.13 -4.81 -7.56
C MET A 250 -4.63 -4.52 -7.65
N VAL A 251 -4.25 -3.72 -8.65
CA VAL A 251 -2.89 -3.22 -8.86
C VAL A 251 -2.94 -1.70 -8.75
N SER A 252 -2.41 -1.19 -7.65
CA SER A 252 -2.44 0.22 -7.28
C SER A 252 -1.14 0.91 -7.68
N VAL A 253 -1.23 2.04 -8.38
CA VAL A 253 -0.05 2.86 -8.68
C VAL A 253 0.24 3.76 -7.49
N GLU A 254 1.49 3.71 -6.97
CA GLU A 254 1.89 4.49 -5.81
C GLU A 254 3.23 5.21 -6.03
N THR A 255 3.18 6.53 -6.17
CA THR A 255 4.39 7.36 -6.30
C THR A 255 4.37 8.49 -5.27
N PHE A 256 5.56 8.86 -4.75
CA PHE A 256 5.76 9.98 -3.82
C PHE A 256 6.69 11.00 -4.46
N ARG A 257 6.32 11.46 -5.68
CA ARG A 257 7.22 12.23 -6.54
C ARG A 257 6.86 13.72 -6.56
N PRO A 258 7.73 14.62 -6.01
CA PRO A 258 7.46 16.06 -5.99
C PRO A 258 7.24 16.67 -7.37
N GLU A 259 7.91 16.14 -8.41
CA GLU A 259 7.71 16.61 -9.79
C GLU A 259 6.29 16.32 -10.31
N TYR A 260 5.64 15.26 -9.83
CA TYR A 260 4.24 14.98 -10.15
C TYR A 260 3.32 15.90 -9.39
N TRP A 261 3.61 16.18 -8.11
CA TRP A 261 2.83 17.13 -7.30
C TRP A 261 2.89 18.57 -7.79
N SER A 262 3.88 18.91 -8.63
CA SER A 262 3.96 20.21 -9.33
C SER A 262 3.06 20.31 -10.57
N LYS A 263 2.40 19.21 -10.95
CA LYS A 263 1.46 19.15 -12.08
C LYS A 263 0.01 19.33 -11.59
N THR A 264 -0.92 19.41 -12.54
CA THR A 264 -2.35 19.40 -12.19
C THR A 264 -2.79 18.00 -11.78
N PRO A 265 -3.80 17.86 -10.91
CA PRO A 265 -4.36 16.56 -10.54
C PRO A 265 -4.78 15.70 -11.74
N GLU A 266 -5.38 16.34 -12.76
CA GLU A 266 -5.78 15.67 -14.00
C GLU A 266 -4.59 15.02 -14.70
N TRP A 267 -3.48 15.76 -14.84
CA TRP A 267 -2.27 15.23 -15.46
C TRP A 267 -1.74 14.02 -14.70
N VAL A 268 -1.69 14.10 -13.37
CA VAL A 268 -1.18 13.00 -12.52
C VAL A 268 -2.05 11.77 -12.69
N ILE A 269 -3.36 11.91 -12.55
CA ILE A 269 -4.31 10.78 -12.55
C ILE A 269 -4.40 10.14 -13.95
N GLU A 270 -4.44 10.95 -15.02
CA GLU A 270 -4.48 10.43 -16.41
C GLU A 270 -3.20 9.66 -16.76
N ASN A 271 -2.01 10.16 -16.36
CA ASN A 271 -0.75 9.45 -16.59
C ASN A 271 -0.64 8.19 -15.72
N ALA A 272 -1.04 8.26 -14.45
CA ALA A 272 -1.10 7.11 -13.56
C ALA A 272 -1.99 6.00 -14.14
N TYR A 273 -3.19 6.35 -14.62
CA TYR A 273 -4.09 5.40 -15.27
C TYR A 273 -3.48 4.82 -16.55
N SER A 274 -3.04 5.67 -17.46
CA SER A 274 -2.52 5.26 -18.77
C SER A 274 -1.34 4.30 -18.65
N THR A 275 -0.41 4.58 -17.75
CA THR A 275 0.78 3.74 -17.55
C THR A 275 0.43 2.42 -16.87
N THR A 276 -0.42 2.43 -15.84
CA THR A 276 -0.88 1.22 -15.16
C THR A 276 -1.70 0.32 -16.08
N TYR A 277 -2.68 0.89 -16.79
CA TYR A 277 -3.50 0.16 -17.75
C TYR A 277 -2.65 -0.45 -18.86
N THR A 278 -1.70 0.30 -19.40
CA THR A 278 -0.79 -0.16 -20.46
C THR A 278 0.07 -1.33 -19.99
N ALA A 279 0.63 -1.24 -18.77
CA ALA A 279 1.43 -2.32 -18.17
C ALA A 279 0.59 -3.60 -18.00
N LEU A 280 -0.62 -3.48 -17.43
CA LEU A 280 -1.52 -4.62 -17.25
C LEU A 280 -1.95 -5.23 -18.57
N LYS A 281 -2.32 -4.41 -19.57
CA LYS A 281 -2.74 -4.86 -20.91
C LYS A 281 -1.60 -5.58 -21.64
N LYS A 282 -0.40 -5.00 -21.65
CA LYS A 282 0.80 -5.57 -22.29
C LYS A 282 1.10 -6.97 -21.75
N ASN A 283 0.93 -7.18 -20.43
CA ASN A 283 1.20 -8.44 -19.76
C ASN A 283 -0.01 -9.39 -19.70
N GLN A 284 -1.11 -9.04 -20.41
CA GLN A 284 -2.36 -9.83 -20.41
C GLN A 284 -2.87 -10.10 -18.98
N CYS A 285 -2.80 -9.09 -18.12
CA CYS A 285 -3.22 -9.13 -16.71
C CYS A 285 -4.60 -8.49 -16.49
N LEU A 286 -5.16 -7.76 -17.47
CA LEU A 286 -6.53 -7.23 -17.37
C LEU A 286 -7.57 -8.36 -17.47
N GLU A 287 -8.65 -8.21 -16.71
CA GLU A 287 -9.85 -9.03 -16.79
C GLU A 287 -10.88 -8.40 -17.71
#